data_7a4d0e439aa27dddd6740fceb0b23d85
#
_entry.id   7a4d0e439aa27dddd6740fceb0b23d85
#
_cell.length_a   1.000
_cell.length_b   1.000
_cell.length_c   1.000
_cell.angle_alpha   90.00
_cell.angle_beta   90.00
_cell.angle_gamma   90.00
#
_symmetry.space_group_name_H-M   'P 1'
#
loop_
_entity.id
_entity.type
_entity.pdbx_description
1 polymer ?
#
loop_
_entity_poly.entity_id
_entity_poly.type
_entity_poly.pdbx_seq_one_letter_code
_entity_poly.pdbx_strand_id
1 'polypeptide(L)'
;MTNRIATTREQSDRLLKCGVSADTADMHWYGAIVPRGGSLTSMPEPSEEWDLWADPYSNMPEEMQAAKLMEVYYEIQPAWSLSALLGLLPFKIHSGKYEYWLDIAPMDYGKQWSIGYYCMDKPRVIKGLTHTDSLIECAVQEIEWLTANGYKLNEI
;
A
#
# COMPACT_ATOMS: atom_id res chain seq x y z
N MET A 1 15.42 1.75 -13.17
CA MET A 1 14.20 2.04 -12.38
C MET A 1 13.32 0.80 -12.39
N THR A 2 13.13 0.18 -11.27
CA THR A 2 12.09 -0.82 -11.11
C THR A 2 10.76 -0.08 -11.05
N ASN A 3 9.94 -0.17 -12.10
CA ASN A 3 8.56 0.27 -12.05
C ASN A 3 7.82 -0.61 -11.04
N ARG A 4 7.80 -0.16 -9.81
CA ARG A 4 7.00 -0.81 -8.78
C ARG A 4 5.54 -0.44 -9.00
N ILE A 5 4.74 -1.44 -9.22
CA ILE A 5 3.29 -1.26 -9.42
C ILE A 5 2.52 -1.25 -8.11
N ALA A 6 3.12 -1.69 -7.03
CA ALA A 6 2.51 -1.78 -5.71
C ALA A 6 3.56 -1.68 -4.58
N THR A 7 3.07 -1.65 -3.36
CA THR A 7 3.91 -1.68 -2.15
C THR A 7 4.81 -2.92 -2.12
N THR A 8 6.00 -2.74 -1.60
CA THR A 8 6.88 -3.85 -1.24
C THR A 8 6.31 -4.60 -0.03
N ARG A 9 6.85 -5.77 0.27
CA ARG A 9 6.45 -6.53 1.46
C ARG A 9 6.71 -5.75 2.75
N GLU A 10 7.84 -5.06 2.84
CA GLU A 10 8.17 -4.19 3.97
C GLU A 10 7.17 -3.03 4.11
N GLN A 11 6.84 -2.36 3.01
CA GLN A 11 5.85 -1.29 3.00
C GLN A 11 4.47 -1.80 3.39
N SER A 12 4.07 -2.97 2.91
CA SER A 12 2.82 -3.63 3.30
C SER A 12 2.76 -3.92 4.79
N ASP A 13 3.84 -4.42 5.36
CA ASP A 13 3.95 -4.66 6.82
C ASP A 13 3.81 -3.35 7.61
N ARG A 14 4.41 -2.28 7.15
CA ARG A 14 4.30 -0.95 7.78
C ARG A 14 2.86 -0.45 7.78
N LEU A 15 2.15 -0.61 6.67
CA LEU A 15 0.74 -0.23 6.57
C LEU A 15 -0.14 -1.04 7.54
N LEU A 16 0.05 -2.34 7.59
CA LEU A 16 -0.68 -3.19 8.54
C LEU A 16 -0.38 -2.82 10.00
N LYS A 17 0.86 -2.52 10.32
CA LYS A 17 1.27 -2.10 11.67
C LYS A 17 0.65 -0.76 12.09
N CYS A 18 0.42 0.15 11.19
CA CYS A 18 -0.25 1.41 11.51
C CYS A 18 -1.78 1.32 11.46
N GLY A 19 -2.34 0.14 11.24
CA GLY A 19 -3.77 -0.14 11.34
C GLY A 19 -4.56 -0.05 10.04
N VAL A 20 -3.89 0.02 8.89
CA VAL A 20 -4.57 -0.05 7.59
C VAL A 20 -5.20 -1.43 7.43
N SER A 21 -6.49 -1.46 7.09
CA SER A 21 -7.20 -2.72 6.86
C SER A 21 -6.68 -3.44 5.61
N ALA A 22 -6.41 -4.72 5.74
CA ALA A 22 -6.03 -5.56 4.61
C ALA A 22 -7.09 -5.57 3.49
N ASP A 23 -8.35 -5.33 3.84
CA ASP A 23 -9.46 -5.29 2.89
C ASP A 23 -9.38 -4.09 1.92
N THR A 24 -8.56 -3.10 2.21
CA THR A 24 -8.31 -1.97 1.32
C THR A 24 -7.23 -2.24 0.27
N ALA A 25 -6.54 -3.37 0.39
CA ALA A 25 -5.55 -3.78 -0.60
C ALA A 25 -6.23 -4.27 -1.87
N ASP A 26 -5.71 -3.86 -3.00
CA ASP A 26 -6.19 -4.26 -4.33
C ASP A 26 -5.24 -5.25 -5.02
N MET A 27 -4.17 -5.61 -4.36
CA MET A 27 -3.16 -6.55 -4.86
C MET A 27 -2.69 -7.48 -3.73
N HIS A 28 -2.00 -8.54 -4.10
CA HIS A 28 -1.39 -9.47 -3.16
C HIS A 28 0.00 -9.90 -3.60
N TRP A 29 0.89 -9.98 -2.62
CA TRP A 29 2.08 -10.78 -2.72
C TRP A 29 1.73 -12.22 -2.38
N TYR A 30 2.21 -13.16 -3.16
CA TYR A 30 2.13 -14.56 -2.80
C TYR A 30 3.46 -15.25 -3.08
N GLY A 31 3.70 -16.36 -2.42
CA GLY A 31 4.89 -17.14 -2.63
C GLY A 31 4.78 -18.49 -1.95
N ALA A 32 5.47 -19.46 -2.49
CA ALA A 32 5.56 -20.80 -1.90
C ALA A 32 6.56 -20.79 -0.74
N ILE A 33 6.12 -21.20 0.44
CA ILE A 33 7.02 -21.50 1.56
C ILE A 33 7.38 -22.96 1.48
N VAL A 34 8.61 -23.23 1.07
CA VAL A 34 9.14 -24.60 1.09
C VAL A 34 9.85 -24.82 2.44
N PRO A 35 9.68 -25.97 3.12
CA PRO A 35 10.25 -26.20 4.45
C PRO A 35 11.77 -26.03 4.58
N ARG A 36 12.49 -25.79 3.51
CA ARG A 36 13.95 -25.57 3.49
C ARG A 36 14.39 -24.27 2.83
N GLY A 37 13.68 -23.17 3.08
CA GLY A 37 14.13 -21.84 2.69
C GLY A 37 13.82 -21.44 1.26
N GLY A 38 12.66 -21.80 0.76
CA GLY A 38 12.13 -21.26 -0.49
C GLY A 38 11.95 -19.75 -0.36
N SER A 39 12.43 -18.99 -1.33
CA SER A 39 12.22 -17.56 -1.39
C SER A 39 10.83 -17.26 -1.92
N LEU A 40 10.17 -16.29 -1.33
CA LEU A 40 8.99 -15.69 -1.91
C LEU A 40 9.39 -14.94 -3.18
N THR A 41 9.02 -15.53 -4.31
CA THR A 41 9.40 -15.02 -5.62
C THR A 41 8.18 -14.52 -6.35
N SER A 42 7.67 -13.40 -6.08
CA SER A 42 6.58 -12.98 -6.94
C SER A 42 6.46 -11.49 -7.06
N MET A 43 5.98 -11.08 -8.20
CA MET A 43 5.39 -9.78 -8.43
C MET A 43 4.04 -9.77 -7.71
N PRO A 44 3.63 -8.65 -7.11
CA PRO A 44 2.30 -8.55 -6.55
C PRO A 44 1.25 -8.70 -7.65
N GLU A 45 0.19 -9.42 -7.36
CA GLU A 45 -0.90 -9.67 -8.30
C GLU A 45 -2.19 -9.00 -7.85
N PRO A 46 -3.09 -8.62 -8.80
CA PRO A 46 -4.38 -8.07 -8.47
C PRO A 46 -5.21 -9.01 -7.61
N SER A 47 -5.88 -8.47 -6.60
CA SER A 47 -6.73 -9.23 -5.68
C SER A 47 -7.92 -9.88 -6.37
N GLU A 48 -8.42 -9.28 -7.43
CA GLU A 48 -9.53 -9.82 -8.23
C GLU A 48 -9.18 -11.19 -8.84
N GLU A 49 -7.95 -11.36 -9.28
CA GLU A 49 -7.47 -12.67 -9.76
C GLU A 49 -7.37 -13.67 -8.63
N TRP A 50 -7.04 -13.20 -7.43
CA TRP A 50 -6.93 -14.04 -6.25
C TRP A 50 -8.29 -14.55 -5.76
N ASP A 51 -9.33 -13.71 -5.80
CA ASP A 51 -10.69 -14.10 -5.39
C ASP A 51 -11.26 -15.24 -6.29
N LEU A 52 -10.82 -15.31 -7.54
CA LEU A 52 -11.15 -16.43 -8.42
C LEU A 52 -10.51 -17.75 -7.95
N TRP A 53 -9.48 -17.69 -7.17
CA TRP A 53 -8.76 -18.84 -6.64
C TRP A 53 -9.20 -19.24 -5.23
N ALA A 54 -10.03 -18.42 -4.61
CA ALA A 54 -10.51 -18.63 -3.24
C ALA A 54 -11.52 -19.77 -3.11
N ASP A 55 -12.10 -20.25 -4.22
CA ASP A 55 -12.86 -21.50 -4.22
C ASP A 55 -11.86 -22.69 -4.14
N PRO A 56 -11.90 -23.47 -3.03
CA PRO A 56 -10.69 -24.14 -2.56
C PRO A 56 -10.13 -25.23 -3.47
N TYR A 57 -10.75 -25.61 -4.56
CA TYR A 57 -10.20 -26.70 -5.34
C TYR A 57 -10.40 -26.64 -6.86
N SER A 58 -11.33 -25.85 -7.37
CA SER A 58 -11.69 -25.89 -8.81
C SER A 58 -10.97 -24.86 -9.66
N ASN A 59 -10.53 -23.76 -9.07
CA ASN A 59 -9.89 -22.62 -9.77
C ASN A 59 -8.49 -22.29 -9.28
N MET A 60 -7.90 -23.14 -8.45
CA MET A 60 -6.51 -22.98 -8.05
C MET A 60 -5.59 -23.14 -9.27
N PRO A 61 -4.55 -22.28 -9.43
CA PRO A 61 -3.52 -22.53 -10.40
C PRO A 61 -2.93 -23.93 -10.19
N GLU A 62 -2.53 -24.55 -11.27
CA GLU A 62 -1.97 -25.91 -11.25
C GLU A 62 -0.79 -26.04 -10.28
N GLU A 63 0.01 -24.96 -10.17
CA GLU A 63 1.13 -24.88 -9.22
C GLU A 63 0.68 -24.92 -7.76
N MET A 64 -0.45 -24.26 -7.41
CA MET A 64 -0.99 -24.31 -6.05
C MET A 64 -1.61 -25.67 -5.73
N GLN A 65 -2.22 -26.32 -6.69
CA GLN A 65 -2.73 -27.68 -6.52
C GLN A 65 -1.59 -28.68 -6.29
N ALA A 66 -0.53 -28.57 -7.09
CA ALA A 66 0.67 -29.37 -6.94
C ALA A 66 1.36 -29.13 -5.60
N ALA A 67 1.45 -27.88 -5.17
CA ALA A 67 2.04 -27.49 -3.89
C ALA A 67 1.27 -28.06 -2.69
N LYS A 68 -0.04 -28.13 -2.75
CA LYS A 68 -0.87 -28.74 -1.71
C LYS A 68 -0.65 -30.25 -1.59
N LEU A 69 -0.44 -30.92 -2.72
CA LEU A 69 -0.11 -32.34 -2.76
C LEU A 69 1.31 -32.63 -2.22
N MET A 70 2.19 -31.61 -2.25
CA MET A 70 3.58 -31.71 -1.78
C MET A 70 3.81 -31.11 -0.39
N GLU A 71 2.76 -30.80 0.37
CA GLU A 71 2.83 -30.12 1.67
C GLU A 71 3.54 -28.75 1.61
N VAL A 72 3.41 -28.04 0.51
CA VAL A 72 3.94 -26.69 0.35
C VAL A 72 2.87 -25.68 0.77
N TYR A 73 3.25 -24.75 1.65
CA TYR A 73 2.37 -23.69 2.11
C TYR A 73 2.61 -22.42 1.32
N TYR A 74 1.52 -21.73 0.95
CA TYR A 74 1.61 -20.41 0.35
C TYR A 74 1.38 -19.32 1.42
N GLU A 75 2.30 -18.38 1.45
CA GLU A 75 2.12 -17.16 2.21
C GLU A 75 1.51 -16.09 1.30
N ILE A 76 0.50 -15.40 1.81
CA ILE A 76 -0.18 -14.33 1.12
C ILE A 76 -0.08 -13.09 1.99
N GLN A 77 0.29 -11.99 1.37
CA GLN A 77 0.39 -10.71 2.03
C GLN A 77 -0.33 -9.65 1.19
N PRO A 78 -1.20 -8.81 1.79
CA PRO A 78 -1.81 -7.73 1.05
C PRO A 78 -0.77 -6.77 0.49
N ALA A 79 -1.05 -6.26 -0.67
CA ALA A 79 -0.27 -5.23 -1.33
C ALA A 79 -1.21 -4.16 -1.87
N TRP A 80 -0.76 -2.93 -1.88
CA TRP A 80 -1.54 -1.80 -2.37
C TRP A 80 -0.89 -1.21 -3.61
N SER A 81 -1.68 -1.08 -4.66
CA SER A 81 -1.28 -0.27 -5.81
C SER A 81 -1.18 1.21 -5.42
N LEU A 82 -0.53 2.01 -6.24
CA LEU A 82 -0.52 3.47 -6.02
C LEU A 82 -1.94 4.03 -5.95
N SER A 83 -2.84 3.56 -6.81
CA SER A 83 -4.24 4.01 -6.81
C SER A 83 -4.94 3.70 -5.50
N ALA A 84 -4.76 2.50 -4.95
CA ALA A 84 -5.31 2.12 -3.66
C ALA A 84 -4.75 2.99 -2.52
N LEU A 85 -3.45 3.25 -2.52
CA LEU A 85 -2.80 4.11 -1.52
C LEU A 85 -3.34 5.54 -1.57
N LEU A 86 -3.43 6.13 -2.75
CA LEU A 86 -3.95 7.49 -2.91
C LEU A 86 -5.43 7.57 -2.51
N GLY A 87 -6.20 6.50 -2.76
CA GLY A 87 -7.59 6.39 -2.32
C GLY A 87 -7.77 6.41 -0.79
N LEU A 88 -6.76 5.98 -0.04
CA LEU A 88 -6.77 6.02 1.43
C LEU A 88 -6.54 7.42 2.00
N LEU A 89 -5.91 8.31 1.24
CA LEU A 89 -5.58 9.65 1.70
C LEU A 89 -6.82 10.55 1.68
N PRO A 90 -7.24 11.11 2.83
CA PRO A 90 -8.35 12.06 2.84
C PRO A 90 -7.99 13.33 2.06
N PHE A 91 -8.95 13.89 1.35
CA PHE A 91 -8.76 15.16 0.63
C PHE A 91 -8.42 16.30 1.56
N LYS A 92 -8.95 16.25 2.77
CA LYS A 92 -8.91 17.34 3.72
C LYS A 92 -8.80 16.78 5.13
N ILE A 93 -7.98 17.42 5.94
CA ILE A 93 -7.90 17.18 7.37
C ILE A 93 -8.17 18.47 8.13
N HIS A 94 -8.65 18.35 9.35
CA HIS A 94 -8.89 19.48 10.25
C HIS A 94 -7.88 19.43 11.39
N SER A 95 -7.30 20.59 11.67
CA SER A 95 -6.43 20.76 12.83
C SER A 95 -6.77 22.10 13.51
N GLY A 96 -7.38 22.01 14.69
CA GLY A 96 -7.94 23.19 15.34
C GLY A 96 -9.08 23.79 14.50
N LYS A 97 -8.98 25.06 14.21
CA LYS A 97 -9.95 25.79 13.36
C LYS A 97 -9.61 25.82 11.88
N TYR A 98 -8.50 25.22 11.50
CA TYR A 98 -7.99 25.28 10.13
C TYR A 98 -8.25 24.00 9.37
N GLU A 99 -8.52 24.13 8.08
CA GLU A 99 -8.61 23.05 7.12
C GLU A 99 -7.29 22.96 6.33
N TYR A 100 -6.81 21.73 6.15
CA TYR A 100 -5.62 21.44 5.35
C TYR A 100 -6.02 20.49 4.22
N TRP A 101 -5.61 20.83 3.01
CA TRP A 101 -5.95 20.09 1.81
C TRP A 101 -4.78 19.26 1.31
N LEU A 102 -5.09 18.07 0.82
CA LEU A 102 -4.11 17.17 0.23
C LEU A 102 -3.42 17.84 -0.96
N ASP A 103 -2.11 17.82 -0.94
CA ASP A 103 -1.25 18.29 -2.01
C ASP A 103 -0.24 17.21 -2.39
N ILE A 104 -0.20 16.85 -3.66
CA ILE A 104 0.73 15.87 -4.23
C ILE A 104 1.46 16.57 -5.37
N ALA A 105 2.76 16.67 -5.28
CA ALA A 105 3.54 17.42 -6.25
C ALA A 105 4.85 16.72 -6.63
N PRO A 106 5.25 16.78 -7.90
CA PRO A 106 6.61 16.46 -8.27
C PRO A 106 7.57 17.54 -7.79
N MET A 107 8.74 17.11 -7.39
CA MET A 107 9.82 17.98 -6.94
C MET A 107 11.10 17.67 -7.72
N ASP A 108 12.05 18.58 -7.66
CA ASP A 108 13.36 18.42 -8.27
C ASP A 108 13.28 17.92 -9.74
N TYR A 109 12.52 18.65 -10.55
CA TYR A 109 12.31 18.33 -11.97
C TYR A 109 11.76 16.92 -12.20
N GLY A 110 10.91 16.43 -11.32
CA GLY A 110 10.26 15.12 -11.41
C GLY A 110 11.10 13.94 -10.92
N LYS A 111 12.24 14.21 -10.29
CA LYS A 111 13.07 13.16 -9.66
C LYS A 111 12.55 12.72 -8.31
N GLN A 112 11.77 13.56 -7.67
CA GLN A 112 11.21 13.31 -6.35
C GLN A 112 9.73 13.68 -6.32
N TRP A 113 9.04 13.16 -5.31
CA TRP A 113 7.63 13.42 -5.06
C TRP A 113 7.44 13.93 -3.64
N SER A 114 6.47 14.79 -3.46
CA SER A 114 6.04 15.22 -2.13
C SER A 114 4.54 14.99 -1.96
N ILE A 115 4.14 14.62 -0.77
CA ILE A 115 2.76 14.58 -0.31
C ILE A 115 2.69 15.35 1.00
N GLY A 116 1.64 16.13 1.17
CA GLY A 116 1.41 16.88 2.40
C GLY A 116 0.02 17.48 2.42
N TYR A 117 -0.30 18.17 3.50
CA TYR A 117 -1.57 18.86 3.69
C TYR A 117 -1.35 20.34 3.84
N TYR A 118 -1.92 21.10 2.95
CA TYR A 118 -1.71 22.53 2.79
C TYR A 118 -2.89 23.33 3.33
N CYS A 119 -2.61 24.36 4.14
CA CYS A 119 -3.63 25.27 4.65
C CYS A 119 -3.80 26.45 3.71
N MET A 120 -5.02 26.61 3.18
CA MET A 120 -5.35 27.73 2.28
C MET A 120 -5.49 29.06 3.02
N ASP A 121 -5.86 29.03 4.30
CA ASP A 121 -6.10 30.23 5.11
C ASP A 121 -4.82 30.84 5.70
N LYS A 122 -3.74 30.04 5.72
CA LYS A 122 -2.40 30.47 6.13
C LYS A 122 -1.38 30.08 5.07
N PRO A 123 -0.86 31.04 4.31
CA PRO A 123 0.14 30.72 3.30
C PRO A 123 1.36 30.05 3.93
N ARG A 124 1.75 28.91 3.36
CA ARG A 124 2.94 28.14 3.65
C ARG A 124 2.94 27.28 4.92
N VAL A 125 1.79 26.97 5.50
CA VAL A 125 1.73 25.96 6.54
C VAL A 125 1.38 24.63 5.89
N ILE A 126 2.35 23.71 5.85
CA ILE A 126 2.16 22.35 5.36
C ILE A 126 2.32 21.41 6.54
N LYS A 127 1.37 20.48 6.70
CA LYS A 127 1.44 19.40 7.68
C LYS A 127 1.74 18.09 6.99
N GLY A 128 2.48 17.22 7.68
CA GLY A 128 2.74 15.87 7.21
C GLY A 128 3.51 15.81 5.91
N LEU A 129 4.38 16.78 5.64
CA LEU A 129 5.15 16.78 4.41
C LEU A 129 6.08 15.58 4.36
N THR A 130 5.83 14.69 3.42
CA THR A 130 6.70 13.58 3.05
C THR A 130 7.34 13.84 1.69
N HIS A 131 8.54 13.31 1.49
CA HIS A 131 9.34 13.64 0.32
C HIS A 131 10.31 12.49 0.02
N THR A 132 10.11 11.84 -1.10
CA THR A 132 10.93 10.71 -1.54
C THR A 132 11.02 10.64 -3.05
N ASP A 133 11.91 9.78 -3.57
CA ASP A 133 12.03 9.48 -4.99
C ASP A 133 10.94 8.52 -5.51
N SER A 134 10.14 7.95 -4.61
CA SER A 134 9.06 7.02 -4.92
C SER A 134 7.73 7.55 -4.42
N LEU A 135 6.76 7.74 -5.32
CA LEU A 135 5.43 8.18 -4.93
C LEU A 135 4.71 7.15 -4.03
N ILE A 136 4.95 5.85 -4.25
CA ILE A 136 4.44 4.79 -3.37
C ILE A 136 5.00 4.95 -1.96
N GLU A 137 6.32 5.13 -1.80
CA GLU A 137 6.94 5.34 -0.49
C GLU A 137 6.43 6.63 0.16
N CYS A 138 6.28 7.69 -0.61
CA CYS A 138 5.69 8.94 -0.15
C CYS A 138 4.29 8.73 0.43
N ALA A 139 3.44 7.99 -0.28
CA ALA A 139 2.09 7.68 0.16
C ALA A 139 2.07 6.81 1.43
N VAL A 140 2.96 5.82 1.51
CA VAL A 140 3.10 4.98 2.72
C VAL A 140 3.49 5.82 3.92
N GLN A 141 4.50 6.68 3.79
CA GLN A 141 4.92 7.58 4.87
C GLN A 141 3.80 8.55 5.28
N GLU A 142 3.04 9.06 4.33
CA GLU A 142 1.92 9.95 4.64
C GLU A 142 0.81 9.24 5.41
N ILE A 143 0.49 8.00 5.04
CA ILE A 143 -0.47 7.17 5.77
C ILE A 143 0.02 6.90 7.19
N GLU A 144 1.29 6.57 7.37
CA GLU A 144 1.89 6.41 8.70
C GLU A 144 1.79 7.69 9.52
N TRP A 145 2.07 8.84 8.92
CA TRP A 145 1.94 10.13 9.60
C TRP A 145 0.50 10.44 9.99
N LEU A 146 -0.47 10.24 9.09
CA LEU A 146 -1.89 10.46 9.35
C LEU A 146 -2.37 9.61 10.53
N THR A 147 -2.09 8.33 10.50
CA THR A 147 -2.52 7.39 11.56
C THR A 147 -1.84 7.68 12.90
N ALA A 148 -0.56 8.03 12.90
CA ALA A 148 0.17 8.40 14.10
C ALA A 148 -0.35 9.69 14.75
N ASN A 149 -0.95 10.58 13.98
CA ASN A 149 -1.51 11.84 14.45
C ASN A 149 -3.04 11.78 14.65
N GLY A 150 -3.64 10.61 14.57
CA GLY A 150 -5.06 10.39 14.85
C GLY A 150 -6.02 10.82 13.76
N TYR A 151 -5.54 11.08 12.57
CA TYR A 151 -6.38 11.37 11.41
C TYR A 151 -6.95 10.08 10.81
N LYS A 152 -8.18 10.14 10.37
CA LYS A 152 -8.84 9.01 9.72
C LYS A 152 -8.47 8.93 8.25
N LEU A 153 -8.15 7.73 7.80
CA LEU A 153 -8.05 7.42 6.39
C LEU A 153 -9.43 7.32 5.75
N ASN A 154 -9.51 7.46 4.44
CA ASN A 154 -10.75 7.15 3.74
C ASN A 154 -11.11 5.68 3.91
N GLU A 155 -12.38 5.42 4.11
CA GLU A 155 -12.94 4.07 4.02
C GLU A 155 -13.28 3.78 2.56
N ILE A 156 -12.80 2.68 2.07
CA ILE A 156 -13.11 2.23 0.70
C ILE A 156 -14.15 1.12 0.78
#